data_c3ac69dc258dcba5d5da6a96fcb34203
#
_entry.id   c3ac69dc258dcba5d5da6a96fcb34203
#
_cell.length_a   1.000
_cell.length_b   1.000
_cell.length_c   1.000
_cell.angle_alpha   90.00
_cell.angle_beta   90.00
_cell.angle_gamma   90.00
#
_symmetry.space_group_name_H-M   'P 1'
#
loop_
_entity.id
_entity.type
_entity.pdbx_description
1 polymer ?
#
loop_
_entity_poly.entity_id
_entity_poly.type
_entity_poly.pdbx_seq_one_letter_code
_entity_poly.pdbx_strand_id
1 'polypeptide(L)'
;MQDHQFSYEVDAPVEDVWAVFWGRKTGDVIQLGKVRIEILHGGDDNGEGLIRHCHFPVPWYLLSGGKAKSWEWLTQVKKYESWRYDAVGKPLWSKATGWTRLDALDGGRTRVHFRETYHVFNPLMRFLLEKVVHNAISKDNDQKMKLGVERGLKARGRAATQPSHIRASGN
;
A
#
# COMPACT_ATOMS: atom_id res chain seq x y z
N MET A 1 -20.09 7.76 -4.39
CA MET A 1 -18.63 7.60 -4.46
C MET A 1 -18.03 8.43 -3.34
N GLN A 2 -17.25 7.85 -2.48
CA GLN A 2 -16.53 8.51 -1.39
C GLN A 2 -15.14 8.92 -1.87
N ASP A 3 -14.60 10.00 -1.30
CA ASP A 3 -13.26 10.51 -1.59
C ASP A 3 -12.55 10.78 -0.25
N HIS A 4 -11.31 10.33 -0.13
CA HIS A 4 -10.50 10.48 1.07
C HIS A 4 -9.10 10.94 0.67
N GLN A 5 -8.57 11.92 1.40
CA GLN A 5 -7.24 12.45 1.17
C GLN A 5 -6.54 12.65 2.51
N PHE A 6 -5.27 12.32 2.56
CA PHE A 6 -4.40 12.65 3.69
C PHE A 6 -2.95 12.79 3.24
N SER A 7 -2.13 13.38 4.09
CA SER A 7 -0.69 13.45 3.88
C SER A 7 0.06 13.29 5.19
N TYR A 8 1.28 12.79 5.11
CA TYR A 8 2.18 12.65 6.24
C TYR A 8 3.63 12.83 5.81
N GLU A 9 4.49 13.14 6.77
CA GLU A 9 5.92 13.27 6.54
C GLU A 9 6.67 12.11 7.18
N VAL A 10 7.77 11.71 6.55
CA VAL A 10 8.72 10.71 7.04
C VAL A 10 10.14 11.26 6.94
N ASP A 11 10.98 10.93 7.91
CA ASP A 11 12.40 11.33 7.97
C ASP A 11 13.24 10.36 7.14
N ALA A 12 13.07 10.43 5.82
CA ALA A 12 13.84 9.65 4.86
C ALA A 12 13.76 10.31 3.48
N PRO A 13 14.82 10.20 2.66
CA PRO A 13 14.82 10.68 1.29
C PRO A 13 13.81 9.91 0.42
N VAL A 14 13.36 10.55 -0.66
CA VAL A 14 12.29 10.01 -1.52
C VAL A 14 12.65 8.65 -2.12
N GLU A 15 13.91 8.39 -2.39
CA GLU A 15 14.43 7.12 -2.92
C GLU A 15 14.21 5.97 -1.93
N ASP A 16 14.45 6.22 -0.65
CA ASP A 16 14.26 5.23 0.41
C ASP A 16 12.77 4.96 0.66
N VAL A 17 11.95 6.02 0.66
CA VAL A 17 10.49 5.89 0.74
C VAL A 17 9.96 5.12 -0.46
N TRP A 18 10.40 5.45 -1.67
CA TRP A 18 10.07 4.72 -2.89
C TRP A 18 10.39 3.23 -2.75
N ALA A 19 11.59 2.92 -2.31
CA ALA A 19 12.06 1.54 -2.17
C ALA A 19 11.27 0.71 -1.14
N VAL A 20 10.49 1.32 -0.24
CA VAL A 20 9.55 0.60 0.63
C VAL A 20 8.38 0.04 -0.17
N PHE A 21 7.90 0.77 -1.15
CA PHE A 21 6.76 0.37 -1.99
C PHE A 21 7.19 -0.51 -3.17
N TRP A 22 8.36 -0.26 -3.75
CA TRP A 22 8.80 -0.81 -5.03
C TRP A 22 9.97 -1.81 -4.89
N GLY A 23 10.39 -2.39 -6.01
CA GLY A 23 11.44 -3.42 -6.04
C GLY A 23 10.93 -4.80 -5.65
N ARG A 24 9.65 -5.07 -5.84
CA ARG A 24 8.99 -6.34 -5.55
C ARG A 24 9.01 -7.26 -6.77
N LYS A 25 9.14 -8.57 -6.51
CA LYS A 25 9.15 -9.60 -7.54
C LYS A 25 7.86 -10.41 -7.49
N THR A 26 7.49 -10.96 -8.61
CA THR A 26 6.40 -11.94 -8.69
C THR A 26 6.66 -13.07 -7.67
N GLY A 27 5.64 -13.39 -6.87
CA GLY A 27 5.72 -14.39 -5.80
C GLY A 27 6.12 -13.84 -4.43
N ASP A 28 6.56 -12.57 -4.33
CA ASP A 28 6.84 -11.96 -3.02
C ASP A 28 5.58 -11.89 -2.16
N VAL A 29 5.76 -12.15 -0.87
CA VAL A 29 4.72 -11.98 0.14
C VAL A 29 5.20 -11.01 1.20
N ILE A 30 4.44 -9.95 1.42
CA ILE A 30 4.74 -8.91 2.40
C ILE A 30 3.74 -9.05 3.54
N GLN A 31 4.26 -9.20 4.76
CA GLN A 31 3.44 -9.25 5.96
C GLN A 31 3.65 -7.98 6.79
N LEU A 32 2.60 -7.17 6.92
CA LEU A 32 2.59 -5.95 7.70
C LEU A 32 1.58 -6.07 8.86
N GLY A 33 1.99 -6.74 9.93
CA GLY A 33 1.08 -7.10 11.02
C GLY A 33 -0.02 -8.05 10.52
N LYS A 34 -1.29 -7.59 10.58
CA LYS A 34 -2.44 -8.37 10.09
C LYS A 34 -2.72 -8.20 8.59
N VAL A 35 -1.99 -7.30 7.91
CA VAL A 35 -2.12 -7.10 6.46
C VAL A 35 -1.13 -8.00 5.74
N ARG A 36 -1.61 -8.74 4.74
CA ARG A 36 -0.79 -9.58 3.87
C ARG A 36 -0.97 -9.11 2.43
N ILE A 37 0.13 -8.92 1.73
CA ILE A 37 0.17 -8.51 0.33
C ILE A 37 0.95 -9.55 -0.46
N GLU A 38 0.35 -10.11 -1.48
CA GLU A 38 0.95 -11.08 -2.39
C GLU A 38 1.19 -10.39 -3.73
N ILE A 39 2.41 -10.39 -4.23
CA ILE A 39 2.75 -9.84 -5.53
C ILE A 39 2.49 -10.90 -6.60
N LEU A 40 1.43 -10.71 -7.38
CA LEU A 40 1.04 -11.63 -8.45
C LEU A 40 1.83 -11.37 -9.73
N HIS A 41 2.20 -10.12 -9.99
CA HIS A 41 3.06 -9.69 -11.09
C HIS A 41 3.89 -8.48 -10.66
N GLY A 42 5.19 -8.51 -10.90
CA GLY A 42 6.11 -7.48 -10.42
C GLY A 42 6.08 -6.15 -11.19
N GLY A 43 5.38 -6.12 -12.33
CA GLY A 43 5.43 -4.99 -13.25
C GLY A 43 6.70 -4.97 -14.11
N ASP A 44 6.90 -3.87 -14.85
CA ASP A 44 8.14 -3.59 -15.56
C ASP A 44 9.25 -3.08 -14.61
N ASP A 45 10.38 -2.67 -15.14
CA ASP A 45 11.54 -2.18 -14.37
C ASP A 45 11.22 -0.90 -13.56
N ASN A 46 10.19 -0.15 -13.94
CA ASN A 46 9.70 1.01 -13.21
C ASN A 46 8.55 0.65 -12.26
N GLY A 47 8.02 -0.58 -12.35
CA GLY A 47 6.89 -1.06 -11.57
C GLY A 47 5.53 -0.81 -12.22
N GLU A 48 5.47 -0.27 -13.45
CA GLU A 48 4.21 -0.14 -14.21
C GLU A 48 3.61 -1.52 -14.47
N GLY A 49 2.33 -1.68 -14.22
CA GLY A 49 1.64 -2.96 -14.37
C GLY A 49 1.84 -3.95 -13.21
N LEU A 50 2.41 -3.54 -12.08
CA LEU A 50 2.47 -4.39 -10.89
C LEU A 50 1.05 -4.77 -10.46
N ILE A 51 0.83 -6.08 -10.22
CA ILE A 51 -0.45 -6.62 -9.72
C ILE A 51 -0.21 -7.25 -8.36
N ARG A 52 -1.06 -6.90 -7.40
CA ARG A 52 -1.00 -7.44 -6.04
C ARG A 52 -2.37 -7.84 -5.52
N HIS A 53 -2.37 -8.85 -4.66
CA HIS A 53 -3.54 -9.29 -3.91
C HIS A 53 -3.35 -8.94 -2.43
N CYS A 54 -4.19 -8.06 -1.95
CA CYS A 54 -4.12 -7.54 -0.58
C CYS A 54 -5.18 -8.19 0.31
N HIS A 55 -4.78 -8.59 1.52
CA HIS A 55 -5.65 -9.12 2.56
C HIS A 55 -5.50 -8.25 3.80
N PHE A 56 -6.60 -7.71 4.32
CA PHE A 56 -6.57 -6.87 5.50
C PHE A 56 -7.75 -7.13 6.42
N PRO A 57 -7.60 -6.93 7.74
CA PRO A 57 -8.68 -7.11 8.68
C PRO A 57 -9.71 -6.01 8.50
N VAL A 58 -10.97 -6.38 8.60
CA VAL A 58 -12.10 -5.44 8.65
C VAL A 58 -13.02 -5.81 9.80
N PRO A 59 -13.84 -4.88 10.30
CA PRO A 59 -14.81 -5.18 11.32
C PRO A 59 -15.74 -6.33 10.93
N TRP A 60 -16.09 -7.18 11.90
CA TRP A 60 -16.90 -8.38 11.68
C TRP A 60 -18.29 -8.09 11.10
N TYR A 61 -18.87 -6.92 11.44
CA TYR A 61 -20.19 -6.50 10.97
C TYR A 61 -20.25 -6.21 9.45
N LEU A 62 -19.10 -6.20 8.76
CA LEU A 62 -19.06 -6.09 7.30
C LEU A 62 -19.33 -7.42 6.56
N LEU A 63 -19.81 -8.44 7.28
CA LEU A 63 -20.28 -9.72 6.74
C LEU A 63 -19.26 -10.43 5.81
N SER A 64 -17.98 -10.20 6.06
CA SER A 64 -16.87 -10.77 5.26
C SER A 64 -15.98 -11.73 6.06
N GLY A 65 -16.45 -12.19 7.23
CA GLY A 65 -15.66 -13.03 8.13
C GLY A 65 -14.45 -12.30 8.73
N GLY A 66 -14.55 -10.98 8.92
CA GLY A 66 -13.49 -10.14 9.49
C GLY A 66 -12.29 -9.91 8.55
N LYS A 67 -12.41 -10.28 7.26
CA LYS A 67 -11.33 -10.14 6.26
C LYS A 67 -11.84 -9.43 5.01
N ALA A 68 -11.08 -8.45 4.55
CA ALA A 68 -11.23 -7.88 3.22
C ALA A 68 -10.13 -8.43 2.30
N LYS A 69 -10.43 -8.42 1.01
CA LYS A 69 -9.51 -8.80 -0.06
C LYS A 69 -9.65 -7.81 -1.20
N SER A 70 -8.55 -7.36 -1.75
CA SER A 70 -8.54 -6.56 -2.98
C SER A 70 -7.50 -7.07 -3.95
N TRP A 71 -7.84 -7.05 -5.23
CA TRP A 71 -6.89 -7.16 -6.33
C TRP A 71 -6.61 -5.76 -6.81
N GLU A 72 -5.35 -5.42 -6.87
CA GLU A 72 -4.90 -4.08 -7.19
C GLU A 72 -3.88 -4.15 -8.31
N TRP A 73 -3.97 -3.23 -9.27
CA TRP A 73 -2.96 -3.04 -10.30
C TRP A 73 -2.50 -1.60 -10.32
N LEU A 74 -1.20 -1.43 -10.49
CA LEU A 74 -0.52 -0.16 -10.39
C LEU A 74 -0.18 0.34 -11.78
N THR A 75 -0.52 1.60 -12.02
CA THR A 75 -0.37 2.27 -13.31
C THR A 75 0.08 3.71 -13.12
N GLN A 76 0.42 4.39 -14.22
CA GLN A 76 0.88 5.78 -14.24
C GLN A 76 2.07 5.98 -13.29
N VAL A 77 2.97 5.01 -13.28
CA VAL A 77 4.13 5.01 -12.40
C VAL A 77 5.17 5.99 -12.91
N LYS A 78 5.47 7.01 -12.11
CA LYS A 78 6.57 7.95 -12.29
C LYS A 78 7.55 7.75 -11.15
N LYS A 79 8.70 7.17 -11.48
CA LYS A 79 9.72 6.79 -10.49
C LYS A 79 10.10 7.98 -9.61
N TYR A 80 10.07 7.75 -8.28
CA TYR A 80 10.32 8.73 -7.21
C TYR A 80 9.29 9.87 -7.10
N GLU A 81 8.25 9.89 -7.94
CA GLU A 81 7.25 10.96 -7.92
C GLU A 81 5.86 10.46 -7.52
N SER A 82 5.30 9.52 -8.29
CA SER A 82 3.89 9.15 -8.10
C SER A 82 3.51 7.84 -8.76
N TRP A 83 2.38 7.30 -8.32
CA TRP A 83 1.70 6.19 -8.98
C TRP A 83 0.20 6.23 -8.71
N ARG A 84 -0.54 5.54 -9.54
CA ARG A 84 -1.95 5.24 -9.37
C ARG A 84 -2.12 3.75 -9.15
N TYR A 85 -3.12 3.36 -8.36
CA TYR A 85 -3.63 2.01 -8.36
C TYR A 85 -5.13 2.01 -8.61
N ASP A 86 -5.62 0.97 -9.28
CA ASP A 86 -7.02 0.63 -9.38
C ASP A 86 -7.23 -0.71 -8.69
N ALA A 87 -8.32 -0.84 -7.95
CA ALA A 87 -8.62 -2.00 -7.14
C ALA A 87 -10.06 -2.47 -7.28
N VAL A 88 -10.27 -3.77 -7.19
CA VAL A 88 -11.59 -4.38 -6.99
C VAL A 88 -11.52 -5.33 -5.81
N GLY A 89 -12.54 -5.34 -4.97
CA GLY A 89 -12.43 -6.11 -3.75
C GLY A 89 -13.70 -6.37 -2.97
N LYS A 90 -13.49 -6.99 -1.84
CA LYS A 90 -14.46 -7.30 -0.78
C LYS A 90 -14.09 -6.56 0.50
N PRO A 91 -14.97 -6.23 1.39
CA PRO A 91 -16.40 -6.54 1.36
C PRO A 91 -17.20 -5.72 0.35
N LEU A 92 -18.46 -6.05 0.19
CA LEU A 92 -19.49 -5.34 -0.57
C LEU A 92 -19.26 -5.27 -2.09
N TRP A 93 -18.28 -5.96 -2.65
CA TRP A 93 -17.95 -5.82 -4.06
C TRP A 93 -17.86 -4.35 -4.49
N SER A 94 -16.68 -3.82 -4.33
CA SER A 94 -16.39 -2.41 -4.54
C SER A 94 -15.21 -2.23 -5.47
N LYS A 95 -15.07 -1.03 -6.00
CA LYS A 95 -13.84 -0.57 -6.62
C LYS A 95 -13.26 0.59 -5.82
N ALA A 96 -11.95 0.70 -5.86
CA ALA A 96 -11.23 1.86 -5.38
C ALA A 96 -10.23 2.32 -6.45
N THR A 97 -9.93 3.60 -6.46
CA THR A 97 -8.81 4.15 -7.23
C THR A 97 -8.03 5.05 -6.30
N GLY A 98 -6.75 4.79 -6.16
CA GLY A 98 -5.87 5.56 -5.31
C GLY A 98 -4.72 6.18 -6.09
N TRP A 99 -4.26 7.33 -5.59
CA TRP A 99 -3.10 8.05 -6.10
C TRP A 99 -2.16 8.32 -4.94
N THR A 100 -0.90 8.05 -5.17
CA THR A 100 0.17 8.44 -4.23
C THR A 100 1.13 9.38 -4.94
N ARG A 101 1.52 10.46 -4.27
CA ARG A 101 2.55 11.38 -4.71
C ARG A 101 3.57 11.58 -3.59
N LEU A 102 4.83 11.66 -3.96
CA LEU A 102 5.96 11.90 -3.08
C LEU A 102 6.55 13.26 -3.40
N ASP A 103 6.68 14.11 -2.39
CA ASP A 103 7.36 15.41 -2.51
C ASP A 103 8.62 15.36 -1.63
N ALA A 104 9.78 15.55 -2.23
CA ALA A 104 11.03 15.73 -1.49
C ALA A 104 10.99 17.05 -0.71
N LEU A 105 11.37 17.02 0.56
CA LEU A 105 11.44 18.18 1.44
C LEU A 105 12.89 18.44 1.85
N ASP A 106 13.14 19.66 2.33
CA ASP A 106 14.43 20.02 2.90
C ASP A 106 14.82 19.11 4.06
N GLY A 107 16.13 18.89 4.24
CA GLY A 107 16.66 18.02 5.29
C GLY A 107 16.51 16.52 5.03
N GLY A 108 16.33 16.11 3.77
CA GLY A 108 16.25 14.69 3.41
C GLY A 108 14.96 13.99 3.91
N ARG A 109 13.88 14.74 4.01
CA ARG A 109 12.55 14.25 4.38
C ARG A 109 11.67 14.09 3.14
N THR A 110 10.62 13.29 3.26
CA THR A 110 9.63 13.11 2.22
C THR A 110 8.23 13.33 2.76
N ARG A 111 7.41 14.09 2.04
CA ARG A 111 5.97 14.16 2.25
C ARG A 111 5.27 13.22 1.30
N VAL A 112 4.44 12.35 1.85
CA VAL A 112 3.60 11.42 1.11
C VAL A 112 2.19 11.95 1.08
N HIS A 113 1.65 12.14 -0.11
CA HIS A 113 0.25 12.48 -0.34
C HIS A 113 -0.48 11.23 -0.84
N PHE A 114 -1.63 10.98 -0.28
CA PHE A 114 -2.49 9.89 -0.69
C PHE A 114 -3.91 10.39 -0.91
N ARG A 115 -4.53 9.92 -1.99
CA ARG A 115 -5.94 10.11 -2.28
C ARG A 115 -6.55 8.80 -2.74
N GLU A 116 -7.74 8.48 -2.25
CA GLU A 116 -8.48 7.30 -2.67
C GLU A 116 -9.95 7.64 -2.89
N THR A 117 -10.50 7.12 -3.99
CA THR A 117 -11.95 7.11 -4.22
C THR A 117 -12.46 5.69 -4.05
N TYR A 118 -13.64 5.57 -3.44
CA TYR A 118 -14.27 4.29 -3.14
C TYR A 118 -15.71 4.25 -3.65
N HIS A 119 -16.12 3.10 -4.23
CA HIS A 119 -17.44 2.94 -4.80
C HIS A 119 -17.93 1.49 -4.70
N VAL A 120 -19.06 1.29 -4.04
CA VAL A 120 -19.74 0.00 -3.93
C VAL A 120 -20.64 -0.23 -5.16
N PHE A 121 -20.55 -1.40 -5.80
CA PHE A 121 -21.29 -1.68 -7.03
C PHE A 121 -22.80 -1.84 -6.78
N ASN A 122 -23.20 -2.56 -5.74
CA ASN A 122 -24.61 -2.77 -5.43
C ASN A 122 -25.25 -1.47 -4.93
N PRO A 123 -26.32 -0.94 -5.57
CA PRO A 123 -26.93 0.33 -5.21
C PRO A 123 -27.50 0.37 -3.77
N LEU A 124 -28.10 -0.72 -3.31
CA LEU A 124 -28.67 -0.80 -1.96
C LEU A 124 -27.57 -0.79 -0.90
N MET A 125 -26.52 -1.59 -1.10
CA MET A 125 -25.36 -1.62 -0.21
C MET A 125 -24.60 -0.29 -0.23
N ARG A 126 -24.53 0.36 -1.38
CA ARG A 126 -23.97 1.70 -1.52
C ARG A 126 -24.70 2.71 -0.65
N PHE A 127 -26.02 2.75 -0.75
CA PHE A 127 -26.84 3.66 0.04
C PHE A 127 -26.71 3.42 1.55
N LEU A 128 -26.73 2.16 1.97
CA LEU A 128 -26.75 1.80 3.40
C LEU A 128 -25.36 1.80 4.05
N LEU A 129 -24.33 1.33 3.35
CA LEU A 129 -23.07 0.94 3.97
C LEU A 129 -21.83 1.64 3.40
N GLU A 130 -21.87 2.22 2.20
CA GLU A 130 -20.67 2.79 1.56
C GLU A 130 -19.97 3.81 2.46
N LYS A 131 -20.69 4.74 3.04
CA LYS A 131 -20.14 5.78 3.93
C LYS A 131 -19.55 5.18 5.21
N VAL A 132 -20.24 4.21 5.80
CA VAL A 132 -19.79 3.56 7.05
C VAL A 132 -18.49 2.77 6.80
N VAL A 133 -18.47 1.98 5.73
CA VAL A 133 -17.30 1.18 5.35
C VAL A 133 -16.13 2.06 4.98
N HIS A 134 -16.36 3.09 4.18
CA HIS A 134 -15.33 4.03 3.78
C HIS A 134 -14.71 4.75 5.00
N ASN A 135 -15.53 5.27 5.90
CA ASN A 135 -15.03 5.93 7.11
C ASN A 135 -14.22 4.98 8.02
N ALA A 136 -14.64 3.71 8.13
CA ALA A 136 -13.91 2.72 8.92
C ALA A 136 -12.54 2.37 8.30
N ILE A 137 -12.49 2.24 6.97
CA ILE A 137 -11.25 1.92 6.25
C ILE A 137 -10.32 3.14 6.23
N SER A 138 -10.82 4.34 5.97
CA SER A 138 -10.01 5.55 5.82
C SER A 138 -9.30 5.93 7.11
N LYS A 139 -9.98 5.94 8.26
CA LYS A 139 -9.36 6.24 9.57
C LYS A 139 -8.22 5.28 9.92
N ASP A 140 -8.38 4.02 9.55
CA ASP A 140 -7.36 3.00 9.76
C ASP A 140 -6.18 3.15 8.78
N ASN A 141 -6.44 3.55 7.54
CA ASN A 141 -5.41 3.68 6.52
C ASN A 141 -4.40 4.78 6.84
N ASP A 142 -4.85 5.95 7.31
CA ASP A 142 -3.98 7.09 7.58
C ASP A 142 -2.84 6.72 8.54
N GLN A 143 -3.18 6.07 9.65
CA GLN A 143 -2.19 5.63 10.64
C GLN A 143 -1.38 4.42 10.18
N LYS A 144 -2.04 3.43 9.56
CA LYS A 144 -1.38 2.19 9.15
C LYS A 144 -0.42 2.39 7.99
N MET A 145 -0.71 3.29 7.05
CA MET A 145 0.20 3.60 5.94
C MET A 145 1.48 4.25 6.46
N LYS A 146 1.39 5.29 7.29
CA LYS A 146 2.57 5.93 7.90
C LYS A 146 3.42 4.92 8.65
N LEU A 147 2.80 4.18 9.59
CA LEU A 147 3.50 3.14 10.36
C LEU A 147 4.10 2.02 9.47
N GLY A 148 3.45 1.69 8.38
CA GLY A 148 3.95 0.72 7.39
C GLY A 148 5.22 1.19 6.71
N VAL A 149 5.24 2.46 6.27
CA VAL A 149 6.43 3.07 5.67
C VAL A 149 7.57 3.18 6.67
N GLU A 150 7.32 3.68 7.88
CA GLU A 150 8.35 3.79 8.93
C GLU A 150 8.94 2.43 9.29
N ARG A 151 8.13 1.38 9.38
CA ARG A 151 8.61 0.00 9.61
C ARG A 151 9.42 -0.53 8.44
N GLY A 152 9.00 -0.26 7.22
CA GLY A 152 9.73 -0.63 6.00
C GLY A 152 11.11 0.03 5.95
N LEU A 153 11.20 1.31 6.27
CA LEU A 153 12.46 2.05 6.36
C LEU A 153 13.40 1.48 7.44
N LYS A 154 12.88 1.21 8.65
CA LYS A 154 13.64 0.58 9.73
C LYS A 154 14.16 -0.81 9.37
N ALA A 155 13.36 -1.62 8.68
CA ALA A 155 13.77 -2.95 8.22
C ALA A 155 14.91 -2.86 7.20
N ARG A 156 14.87 -1.89 6.28
CA ARG A 156 15.93 -1.65 5.28
C ARG A 156 17.22 -1.13 5.94
N GLY A 157 17.13 -0.20 6.88
CA GLY A 157 18.29 0.29 7.63
C GLY A 157 19.01 -0.82 8.41
N ARG A 158 18.26 -1.77 8.99
CA ARG A 158 18.85 -2.95 9.65
C ARG A 158 19.51 -3.91 8.66
N ALA A 159 18.95 -4.10 7.47
CA ALA A 159 19.53 -4.92 6.43
C ALA A 159 20.84 -4.32 5.89
N ALA A 160 20.95 -3.00 5.79
CA ALA A 160 22.16 -2.30 5.36
C ALA A 160 23.28 -2.33 6.40
N THR A 161 22.95 -2.49 7.69
CA THR A 161 23.93 -2.52 8.80
C THR A 161 24.43 -3.92 9.16
N GLN A 162 23.85 -4.99 8.60
CA GLN A 162 24.39 -6.33 8.79
C GLN A 162 25.59 -6.57 7.83
N PRO A 163 26.82 -6.79 8.35
CA PRO A 163 27.95 -7.14 7.50
C PRO A 163 27.61 -8.45 6.78
N SER A 164 27.81 -8.48 5.47
CA SER A 164 27.73 -9.68 4.65
C SER A 164 28.75 -10.69 5.20
N HIS A 165 28.30 -11.69 5.94
CA HIS A 165 29.13 -12.86 6.24
C HIS A 165 29.37 -13.60 4.92
N ILE A 166 30.45 -13.22 4.24
CA ILE A 166 31.04 -14.03 3.16
C ILE A 166 31.42 -15.35 3.82
N ARG A 167 30.62 -16.39 3.60
CA ARG A 167 31.08 -17.75 3.82
C ARG A 167 32.25 -17.99 2.83
N ALA A 168 33.46 -17.87 3.33
CA ALA A 168 34.61 -18.47 2.66
C ALA A 168 34.34 -19.99 2.62
N SER A 169 33.99 -20.50 1.45
CA SER A 169 34.07 -21.93 1.14
C SER A 169 35.54 -22.25 1.02
N GLY A 170 36.13 -22.68 2.12
CA GLY A 170 37.43 -23.35 2.11
C GLY A 170 37.26 -24.77 1.56
N ASN A 171 38.11 -25.10 0.63
CA ASN A 171 38.49 -26.40 0.07
C ASN A 171 37.82 -27.66 0.59
#